data_47f771b06ba033dfd7c4627bf7121533
#
_entry.id   47f771b06ba033dfd7c4627bf7121533
#
_cell.length_a   1.000
_cell.length_b   1.000
_cell.length_c   1.000
_cell.angle_alpha   90.00
_cell.angle_beta   90.00
_cell.angle_gamma   90.00
#
_symmetry.space_group_name_H-M   'P 1'
#
loop_
_entity.id
_entity.type
_entity.pdbx_description
1 polymer ?
#
loop_
_entity_poly.entity_id
_entity_poly.type
_entity_poly.pdbx_seq_one_letter_code
_entity_poly.pdbx_strand_id
1 'polypeptide(L)'
;SEMCIRDSPYTVRVVSDIMESNGSSSMATVCAGTLALMDAGVAMKKPVSGIAMGLIKNAGEEKYAVLSDILGDEDHLGDMDFKVTGTRDGITATQMDIKVDGLSFEILEKALLQAKEGREHILNKLTECIAEPRKDLKPHAPRIETMTIPKEFIGAIIGPGGMQEETGATITIEETDGVGRIEIAGTNKKCIDDAMRIIKGIVAVPEVGEVYVGKVRSVMPYGVFVEFLPGKDGL
;
A
#
# COMPACT_ATOMS: atom_id res chain seq x y z
N SER A 1 6.90 6.28 8.90
CA SER A 1 6.64 4.95 9.49
C SER A 1 6.65 3.91 8.38
N GLU A 2 7.65 3.06 8.38
CA GLU A 2 7.85 1.97 7.42
C GLU A 2 6.93 0.76 7.69
N MET A 3 5.82 0.98 8.36
CA MET A 3 4.96 -0.11 8.78
C MET A 3 4.22 -0.72 7.61
N CYS A 4 4.47 -1.98 7.34
CA CYS A 4 3.64 -2.90 6.56
C CYS A 4 3.61 -2.75 5.03
N ILE A 5 4.48 -1.95 4.40
CA ILE A 5 4.52 -1.77 2.94
C ILE A 5 5.87 -2.22 2.35
N ARG A 6 6.64 -3.04 3.06
CA ARG A 6 8.03 -3.38 2.69
C ARG A 6 8.19 -4.04 1.30
N ASP A 7 7.15 -4.65 0.78
CA ASP A 7 7.22 -5.42 -0.48
C ASP A 7 6.42 -4.73 -1.61
N SER A 8 6.07 -3.45 -1.43
CA SER A 8 5.32 -2.69 -2.44
C SER A 8 6.26 -1.88 -3.32
N PRO A 9 6.08 -1.87 -4.65
CA PRO A 9 6.84 -1.01 -5.55
C PRO A 9 6.44 0.46 -5.45
N TYR A 10 5.42 0.78 -4.64
CA TYR A 10 4.87 2.13 -4.53
C TYR A 10 5.51 2.93 -3.40
N THR A 11 5.79 4.21 -3.66
CA THR A 11 6.00 5.21 -2.62
C THR A 11 4.64 5.79 -2.23
N VAL A 12 4.28 5.67 -0.95
CA VAL A 12 3.00 6.15 -0.43
C VAL A 12 3.22 7.41 0.40
N ARG A 13 2.51 8.47 0.02
CA ARG A 13 2.45 9.72 0.79
C ARG A 13 1.07 9.87 1.41
N VAL A 14 1.01 9.95 2.74
CA VAL A 14 -0.21 10.28 3.49
C VAL A 14 -0.15 11.74 3.87
N VAL A 15 -1.17 12.51 3.48
CA VAL A 15 -1.32 13.92 3.84
C VAL A 15 -2.54 14.04 4.75
N SER A 16 -2.37 14.70 5.89
CA SER A 16 -3.44 14.93 6.86
C SER A 16 -3.57 16.44 7.09
N ASP A 17 -4.73 16.97 6.73
CA ASP A 17 -5.08 18.37 6.99
C ASP A 17 -6.02 18.42 8.20
N ILE A 18 -5.56 19.05 9.28
CA ILE A 18 -6.31 19.16 10.53
C ILE A 18 -7.17 20.42 10.48
N MET A 19 -8.48 20.24 10.36
CA MET A 19 -9.43 21.35 10.28
C MET A 19 -9.84 21.85 11.67
N GLU A 20 -9.96 20.94 12.63
CA GLU A 20 -10.31 21.23 14.02
C GLU A 20 -9.75 20.13 14.92
N SER A 21 -9.28 20.50 16.12
CA SER A 21 -8.71 19.55 17.06
C SER A 21 -8.92 20.02 18.50
N ASN A 22 -9.23 19.06 19.37
CA ASN A 22 -9.21 19.25 20.83
C ASN A 22 -8.64 17.98 21.49
N GLY A 23 -7.36 17.70 21.20
CA GLY A 23 -6.67 16.50 21.66
C GLY A 23 -5.60 16.09 20.69
N SER A 24 -5.29 14.79 20.61
CA SER A 24 -4.20 14.29 19.78
C SER A 24 -4.57 14.19 18.30
N SER A 25 -4.31 15.24 17.53
CA SER A 25 -4.43 15.22 16.06
C SER A 25 -3.51 14.17 15.40
N SER A 26 -2.35 13.88 16.00
CA SER A 26 -1.43 12.85 15.49
C SER A 26 -2.03 11.45 15.58
N MET A 27 -2.73 11.11 16.66
CA MET A 27 -3.36 9.79 16.79
C MET A 27 -4.61 9.68 15.91
N ALA A 28 -5.37 10.75 15.75
CA ALA A 28 -6.44 10.83 14.77
C ALA A 28 -5.89 10.62 13.34
N THR A 29 -4.74 11.21 13.01
CA THR A 29 -4.05 10.99 11.71
C THR A 29 -3.64 9.55 11.50
N VAL A 30 -3.15 8.85 12.52
CA VAL A 30 -2.83 7.41 12.42
C VAL A 30 -4.08 6.61 12.06
N CYS A 31 -5.20 6.86 12.72
CA CYS A 31 -6.46 6.17 12.47
C CYS A 31 -7.04 6.49 11.08
N ALA A 32 -7.13 7.78 10.74
CA ALA A 32 -7.61 8.23 9.44
C ALA A 32 -6.70 7.77 8.30
N GLY A 33 -5.38 7.81 8.48
CA GLY A 33 -4.40 7.31 7.53
C GLY A 33 -4.55 5.81 7.29
N THR A 34 -4.81 5.02 8.33
CA THR A 34 -5.11 3.59 8.20
C THR A 34 -6.34 3.36 7.33
N LEU A 35 -7.46 4.06 7.61
CA LEU A 35 -8.68 3.96 6.80
C LEU A 35 -8.45 4.39 5.35
N ALA A 36 -7.72 5.49 5.13
CA ALA A 36 -7.41 6.01 3.79
C ALA A 36 -6.57 5.02 2.97
N LEU A 37 -5.56 4.39 3.58
CA LEU A 37 -4.73 3.38 2.93
C LEU A 37 -5.54 2.14 2.57
N MET A 38 -6.40 1.67 3.49
CA MET A 38 -7.28 0.53 3.23
C MET A 38 -8.29 0.83 2.12
N ASP A 39 -8.89 2.04 2.11
CA ASP A 39 -9.81 2.45 1.05
C ASP A 39 -9.12 2.69 -0.30
N ALA A 40 -7.87 3.10 -0.30
CA ALA A 40 -7.09 3.23 -1.52
C ALA A 40 -6.69 1.88 -2.14
N GLY A 41 -6.84 0.77 -1.42
CA GLY A 41 -6.43 -0.56 -1.87
C GLY A 41 -4.94 -0.84 -1.66
N VAL A 42 -4.28 -0.08 -0.78
CA VAL A 42 -2.89 -0.38 -0.41
C VAL A 42 -2.87 -1.67 0.41
N ALA A 43 -2.03 -2.61 0.00
CA ALA A 43 -1.88 -3.91 0.66
C ALA A 43 -1.25 -3.74 2.05
N MET A 44 -2.07 -3.48 3.05
CA MET A 44 -1.66 -3.43 4.46
C MET A 44 -1.73 -4.81 5.08
N LYS A 45 -0.70 -5.18 5.84
CA LYS A 45 -0.69 -6.48 6.57
C LYS A 45 -1.76 -6.50 7.66
N LYS A 46 -1.92 -5.42 8.41
CA LYS A 46 -2.89 -5.28 9.51
C LYS A 46 -3.26 -3.80 9.72
N PRO A 47 -4.50 -3.50 10.10
CA PRO A 47 -4.87 -2.14 10.48
C PRO A 47 -4.17 -1.71 11.77
N VAL A 48 -3.86 -0.42 11.85
CA VAL A 48 -3.19 0.21 12.98
C VAL A 48 -4.10 1.28 13.56
N SER A 49 -4.24 1.32 14.87
CA SER A 49 -4.86 2.42 15.61
C SER A 49 -3.83 3.13 16.49
N GLY A 50 -4.17 4.30 16.94
CA GLY A 50 -3.38 5.06 17.90
C GLY A 50 -4.27 5.71 18.95
N ILE A 51 -3.74 5.88 20.16
CA ILE A 51 -4.39 6.56 21.27
C ILE A 51 -3.36 7.41 22.03
N ALA A 52 -3.79 8.56 22.52
CA ALA A 52 -3.00 9.40 23.42
C ALA A 52 -3.46 9.18 24.86
N MET A 53 -2.52 8.76 25.70
CA MET A 53 -2.72 8.55 27.13
C MET A 53 -2.14 9.73 27.89
N GLY A 54 -2.74 10.06 29.02
CA GLY A 54 -2.25 11.06 29.95
C GLY A 54 -2.03 10.54 31.33
N LEU A 55 -1.37 11.34 32.16
CA LEU A 55 -1.19 11.09 33.57
C LEU A 55 -1.45 12.38 34.35
N ILE A 56 -2.17 12.24 35.47
CA ILE A 56 -2.27 13.28 36.46
C ILE A 56 -1.85 12.66 37.78
N LYS A 57 -0.89 13.30 38.46
CA LYS A 57 -0.36 12.86 39.76
C LYS A 57 -0.47 14.00 40.77
N ASN A 58 -1.00 13.73 41.96
CA ASN A 58 -1.01 14.69 43.03
C ASN A 58 0.40 14.94 43.59
N ALA A 59 0.79 16.21 43.65
CA ALA A 59 2.06 16.58 44.23
C ALA A 59 2.12 16.15 45.72
N GLY A 60 3.08 15.29 46.06
CA GLY A 60 3.28 14.82 47.42
C GLY A 60 2.41 13.65 47.88
N GLU A 61 1.56 13.10 47.01
CA GLU A 61 0.74 11.91 47.29
C GLU A 61 1.07 10.78 46.31
N GLU A 62 0.84 9.51 46.70
CA GLU A 62 0.93 8.35 45.82
C GLU A 62 -0.27 8.21 44.87
N LYS A 63 -1.23 9.15 44.92
CA LYS A 63 -2.43 9.12 44.08
C LYS A 63 -2.14 9.62 42.70
N TYR A 64 -2.52 8.83 41.70
CA TYR A 64 -2.42 9.16 40.29
C TYR A 64 -3.63 8.65 39.50
N ALA A 65 -3.89 9.24 38.35
CA ALA A 65 -4.86 8.79 37.37
C ALA A 65 -4.22 8.70 35.99
N VAL A 66 -4.39 7.55 35.32
CA VAL A 66 -4.05 7.40 33.90
C VAL A 66 -5.31 7.72 33.10
N LEU A 67 -5.18 8.65 32.14
CA LEU A 67 -6.24 9.10 31.26
C LEU A 67 -6.10 8.48 29.87
N SER A 68 -7.23 8.18 29.22
CA SER A 68 -7.28 7.67 27.86
C SER A 68 -7.88 8.73 26.94
N ASP A 69 -7.32 8.87 25.73
CA ASP A 69 -7.78 9.80 24.70
C ASP A 69 -7.88 11.23 25.21
N ILE A 70 -6.74 11.76 25.65
CA ILE A 70 -6.63 13.04 26.36
C ILE A 70 -7.02 14.22 25.48
N LEU A 71 -7.71 15.19 26.11
CA LEU A 71 -8.03 16.50 25.55
C LEU A 71 -6.78 17.41 25.56
N GLY A 72 -6.85 18.52 24.81
CA GLY A 72 -5.76 19.49 24.74
C GLY A 72 -5.37 20.06 26.10
N ASP A 73 -6.32 20.35 26.99
CA ASP A 73 -6.06 20.81 28.36
C ASP A 73 -5.41 19.73 29.23
N GLU A 74 -5.82 18.46 29.05
CA GLU A 74 -5.25 17.32 29.76
C GLU A 74 -3.82 17.00 29.31
N ASP A 75 -3.50 17.23 28.02
CA ASP A 75 -2.12 17.20 27.52
C ASP A 75 -1.32 18.36 28.13
N HIS A 76 -1.84 19.58 28.08
CA HIS A 76 -1.07 20.76 28.50
C HIS A 76 -0.80 20.79 30.01
N LEU A 77 -1.80 20.44 30.81
CA LEU A 77 -1.75 20.50 32.29
C LEU A 77 -1.32 19.18 32.92
N GLY A 78 -1.35 18.06 32.18
CA GLY A 78 -1.00 16.73 32.68
C GLY A 78 0.50 16.52 32.88
N ASP A 79 0.84 15.46 33.55
CA ASP A 79 2.21 15.09 33.94
C ASP A 79 2.89 14.18 32.88
N MET A 80 2.13 13.65 31.95
CA MET A 80 2.61 12.80 30.84
C MET A 80 1.68 12.91 29.64
N ASP A 81 2.25 13.00 28.43
CA ASP A 81 1.62 12.67 27.14
C ASP A 81 2.27 11.40 26.59
N PHE A 82 1.49 10.34 26.44
CA PHE A 82 1.98 9.05 25.98
C PHE A 82 1.15 8.52 24.82
N LYS A 83 1.69 8.64 23.62
CA LYS A 83 1.07 8.17 22.39
C LYS A 83 1.48 6.74 22.09
N VAL A 84 0.51 5.87 21.92
CA VAL A 84 0.72 4.44 21.66
C VAL A 84 -0.03 4.03 20.41
N THR A 85 0.70 3.51 19.41
CA THR A 85 0.11 2.97 18.19
C THR A 85 0.36 1.47 18.08
N GLY A 86 -0.53 0.76 17.42
CA GLY A 86 -0.34 -0.66 17.21
C GLY A 86 -1.50 -1.36 16.52
N THR A 87 -1.24 -2.62 16.22
CA THR A 87 -2.21 -3.59 15.73
C THR A 87 -2.86 -4.34 16.90
N ARG A 88 -3.71 -5.33 16.62
CA ARG A 88 -4.24 -6.24 17.64
C ARG A 88 -3.14 -7.09 18.29
N ASP A 89 -2.04 -7.36 17.57
CA ASP A 89 -0.98 -8.27 18.07
C ASP A 89 0.05 -7.57 18.94
N GLY A 90 0.16 -6.24 18.83
CA GLY A 90 1.15 -5.52 19.61
C GLY A 90 1.33 -4.06 19.20
N ILE A 91 2.25 -3.42 19.91
CA ILE A 91 2.63 -2.03 19.72
C ILE A 91 3.57 -1.92 18.51
N THR A 92 3.34 -0.92 17.65
CA THR A 92 4.19 -0.63 16.48
C THR A 92 5.04 0.62 16.65
N ALA A 93 4.55 1.61 17.39
CA ALA A 93 5.32 2.80 17.74
C ALA A 93 4.77 3.46 19.02
N THR A 94 5.64 4.14 19.71
CA THR A 94 5.32 4.95 20.90
C THR A 94 6.04 6.29 20.83
N GLN A 95 5.41 7.30 21.41
CA GLN A 95 6.02 8.58 21.70
C GLN A 95 5.58 8.98 23.11
N MET A 96 6.52 9.34 23.98
CA MET A 96 6.23 9.75 25.34
C MET A 96 6.91 11.08 25.65
N ASP A 97 6.17 12.00 26.22
CA ASP A 97 6.66 13.22 26.85
C ASP A 97 6.32 13.19 28.34
N ILE A 98 7.34 13.26 29.19
CA ILE A 98 7.21 13.19 30.65
C ILE A 98 7.54 14.56 31.21
N LYS A 99 6.59 15.13 31.97
CA LYS A 99 6.71 16.47 32.55
C LYS A 99 7.00 16.45 34.06
N VAL A 100 7.29 15.27 34.61
CA VAL A 100 7.64 15.03 36.01
C VAL A 100 8.99 14.29 36.14
N ASP A 101 9.58 14.30 37.33
CA ASP A 101 10.87 13.67 37.60
C ASP A 101 10.73 12.12 37.66
N GLY A 102 10.47 11.51 36.49
CA GLY A 102 10.39 10.07 36.30
C GLY A 102 9.01 9.47 36.57
N LEU A 103 8.82 8.29 36.04
CA LEU A 103 7.63 7.45 36.22
C LEU A 103 8.01 6.11 36.80
N SER A 104 7.17 5.60 37.70
CA SER A 104 7.34 4.22 38.17
C SER A 104 6.95 3.22 37.09
N PHE A 105 7.57 2.03 37.12
CA PHE A 105 7.21 0.95 36.18
C PHE A 105 5.74 0.53 36.32
N GLU A 106 5.16 0.62 37.51
CA GLU A 106 3.75 0.33 37.77
C GLU A 106 2.82 1.28 36.97
N ILE A 107 3.11 2.60 36.98
CA ILE A 107 2.36 3.59 36.23
C ILE A 107 2.50 3.33 34.74
N LEU A 108 3.69 3.01 34.28
CA LEU A 108 3.95 2.73 32.85
C LEU A 108 3.22 1.46 32.39
N GLU A 109 3.27 0.39 33.17
CA GLU A 109 2.53 -0.85 32.88
C GLU A 109 1.03 -0.59 32.80
N LYS A 110 0.45 0.12 33.77
CA LYS A 110 -0.96 0.49 33.77
C LYS A 110 -1.33 1.32 32.54
N ALA A 111 -0.51 2.30 32.18
CA ALA A 111 -0.73 3.14 31.00
C ALA A 111 -0.70 2.30 29.69
N LEU A 112 0.22 1.35 29.57
CA LEU A 112 0.32 0.45 28.43
C LEU A 112 -0.88 -0.51 28.31
N LEU A 113 -1.33 -1.08 29.43
CA LEU A 113 -2.50 -1.97 29.46
C LEU A 113 -3.78 -1.19 29.10
N GLN A 114 -3.96 -0.02 29.69
CA GLN A 114 -5.11 0.84 29.38
C GLN A 114 -5.06 1.35 27.93
N ALA A 115 -3.89 1.68 27.38
CA ALA A 115 -3.70 2.03 25.99
C ALA A 115 -4.03 0.87 25.06
N LYS A 116 -3.75 -0.38 25.45
CA LYS A 116 -4.15 -1.57 24.68
C LYS A 116 -5.66 -1.65 24.54
N GLU A 117 -6.39 -1.54 25.66
CA GLU A 117 -7.87 -1.57 25.65
C GLU A 117 -8.45 -0.45 24.76
N GLY A 118 -7.94 0.78 24.91
CA GLY A 118 -8.37 1.91 24.08
C GLY A 118 -8.08 1.70 22.59
N ARG A 119 -6.90 1.20 22.23
CA ARG A 119 -6.55 0.89 20.84
C ARG A 119 -7.42 -0.22 20.26
N GLU A 120 -7.72 -1.27 21.04
CA GLU A 120 -8.62 -2.35 20.60
C GLU A 120 -10.02 -1.82 20.34
N HIS A 121 -10.54 -0.94 21.20
CA HIS A 121 -11.82 -0.27 20.96
C HIS A 121 -11.83 0.53 19.65
N ILE A 122 -10.80 1.35 19.42
CA ILE A 122 -10.65 2.14 18.20
C ILE A 122 -10.51 1.23 16.97
N LEU A 123 -9.71 0.16 17.04
CA LEU A 123 -9.58 -0.83 15.96
C LEU A 123 -10.92 -1.48 15.61
N ASN A 124 -11.76 -1.77 16.59
CA ASN A 124 -13.11 -2.29 16.34
C ASN A 124 -13.94 -1.28 15.55
N LYS A 125 -13.88 0.00 15.91
CA LYS A 125 -14.58 1.07 15.16
C LYS A 125 -14.04 1.26 13.74
N LEU A 126 -12.73 1.18 13.56
CA LEU A 126 -12.11 1.21 12.22
C LEU A 126 -12.59 0.04 11.36
N THR A 127 -12.60 -1.16 11.92
CA THR A 127 -13.00 -2.38 11.19
C THR A 127 -14.50 -2.49 10.96
N GLU A 128 -15.34 -1.82 11.75
CA GLU A 128 -16.76 -1.62 11.43
C GLU A 128 -16.94 -0.78 10.15
N CYS A 129 -16.06 0.20 9.91
CA CYS A 129 -16.10 1.06 8.72
C CYS A 129 -15.53 0.34 7.48
N ILE A 130 -14.33 -0.24 7.60
CA ILE A 130 -13.68 -1.02 6.56
C ILE A 130 -12.91 -2.17 7.19
N ALA A 131 -13.40 -3.40 6.98
CA ALA A 131 -12.87 -4.60 7.63
C ALA A 131 -11.52 -5.05 7.06
N GLU A 132 -11.37 -4.94 5.74
CA GLU A 132 -10.17 -5.34 5.01
C GLU A 132 -9.82 -4.30 3.95
N PRO A 133 -8.54 -4.17 3.57
CA PRO A 133 -8.14 -3.33 2.44
C PRO A 133 -8.91 -3.72 1.18
N ARG A 134 -9.27 -2.76 0.34
CA ARG A 134 -9.86 -3.07 -0.96
C ARG A 134 -8.93 -3.96 -1.76
N LYS A 135 -9.51 -4.88 -2.49
CA LYS A 135 -8.77 -5.91 -3.27
C LYS A 135 -7.93 -5.34 -4.40
N ASP A 136 -8.25 -4.14 -4.85
CA ASP A 136 -7.58 -3.49 -5.96
C ASP A 136 -7.44 -1.98 -5.70
N LEU A 137 -6.43 -1.37 -6.30
CA LEU A 137 -6.26 0.08 -6.30
C LEU A 137 -7.42 0.77 -7.04
N LYS A 138 -7.69 2.02 -6.69
CA LYS A 138 -8.70 2.83 -7.39
C LYS A 138 -8.38 2.93 -8.89
N PRO A 139 -9.38 3.03 -9.80
CA PRO A 139 -9.15 3.01 -11.25
C PRO A 139 -8.20 4.09 -11.77
N HIS A 140 -8.15 5.24 -11.09
CA HIS A 140 -7.30 6.38 -11.44
C HIS A 140 -5.92 6.35 -10.73
N ALA A 141 -5.68 5.37 -9.86
CA ALA A 141 -4.39 5.25 -9.19
C ALA A 141 -3.31 4.77 -10.16
N PRO A 142 -2.09 5.31 -10.08
CA PRO A 142 -0.94 4.77 -10.81
C PRO A 142 -0.74 3.30 -10.45
N ARG A 143 -0.37 2.49 -11.46
CA ARG A 143 -0.16 1.05 -11.30
C ARG A 143 1.22 0.67 -11.78
N ILE A 144 1.80 -0.28 -11.08
CA ILE A 144 3.06 -0.93 -11.45
C ILE A 144 2.82 -2.43 -11.42
N GLU A 145 3.05 -3.08 -12.56
CA GLU A 145 3.00 -4.53 -12.69
C GLU A 145 4.37 -5.05 -13.12
N THR A 146 4.72 -6.22 -12.65
CA THR A 146 5.97 -6.87 -13.02
C THR A 146 5.71 -8.21 -13.67
N MET A 147 6.48 -8.53 -14.72
CA MET A 147 6.44 -9.83 -15.35
C MET A 147 7.85 -10.29 -15.73
N THR A 148 8.02 -11.59 -15.83
CA THR A 148 9.28 -12.21 -16.26
C THR A 148 9.10 -12.82 -17.64
N ILE A 149 10.09 -12.62 -18.50
CA ILE A 149 10.14 -13.17 -19.86
C ILE A 149 11.45 -13.90 -20.10
N PRO A 150 11.50 -14.85 -21.04
CA PRO A 150 12.74 -15.41 -21.51
C PRO A 150 13.65 -14.33 -22.13
N LYS A 151 14.96 -14.42 -21.88
CA LYS A 151 15.97 -13.46 -22.36
C LYS A 151 15.88 -13.16 -23.87
N GLU A 152 15.57 -14.17 -24.67
CA GLU A 152 15.49 -14.08 -26.14
C GLU A 152 14.45 -13.08 -26.63
N PHE A 153 13.41 -12.76 -25.82
CA PHE A 153 12.38 -11.80 -26.19
C PHE A 153 12.68 -10.36 -25.77
N ILE A 154 13.74 -10.11 -24.99
CA ILE A 154 14.11 -8.76 -24.53
C ILE A 154 14.27 -7.81 -25.72
N GLY A 155 15.03 -8.23 -26.75
CA GLY A 155 15.25 -7.43 -27.96
C GLY A 155 13.96 -7.15 -28.74
N ALA A 156 13.03 -8.10 -28.77
CA ALA A 156 11.75 -7.95 -29.47
C ALA A 156 10.82 -6.95 -28.77
N ILE A 157 10.92 -6.79 -27.46
CA ILE A 157 10.12 -5.84 -26.68
C ILE A 157 10.72 -4.43 -26.71
N ILE A 158 12.05 -4.31 -26.69
CA ILE A 158 12.76 -3.02 -26.79
C ILE A 158 12.68 -2.45 -28.21
N GLY A 159 12.73 -3.30 -29.24
CA GLY A 159 12.92 -2.91 -30.62
C GLY A 159 11.80 -2.06 -31.24
N PRO A 160 10.50 -2.35 -31.07
CA PRO A 160 9.44 -1.46 -31.55
C PRO A 160 9.19 -0.38 -30.53
N GLY A 161 9.85 0.76 -30.61
CA GLY A 161 9.69 1.91 -29.69
C GLY A 161 8.28 2.50 -29.59
N GLY A 162 7.30 1.97 -30.35
CA GLY A 162 5.92 2.43 -30.37
C GLY A 162 5.04 1.94 -29.20
N MET A 163 5.44 0.91 -28.45
CA MET A 163 4.57 0.33 -27.41
C MET A 163 4.26 1.31 -26.28
N GLN A 164 5.24 2.10 -25.85
CA GLN A 164 5.05 3.13 -24.84
C GLN A 164 4.16 4.27 -25.33
N GLU A 165 4.32 4.67 -26.60
CA GLU A 165 3.48 5.70 -27.24
C GLU A 165 2.05 5.19 -27.45
N GLU A 166 1.87 3.94 -27.87
CA GLU A 166 0.56 3.33 -28.12
C GLU A 166 -0.24 3.10 -26.84
N THR A 167 0.41 2.65 -25.78
CA THR A 167 -0.25 2.26 -24.52
C THR A 167 -0.26 3.37 -23.47
N GLY A 168 0.65 4.34 -23.57
CA GLY A 168 0.89 5.34 -22.53
C GLY A 168 1.53 4.77 -21.24
N ALA A 169 2.02 3.53 -21.30
CA ALA A 169 2.73 2.88 -20.20
C ALA A 169 4.24 3.08 -20.33
N THR A 170 4.92 3.27 -19.21
CA THR A 170 6.39 3.23 -19.15
C THR A 170 6.84 1.79 -18.90
N ILE A 171 7.73 1.28 -19.77
CA ILE A 171 8.20 -0.09 -19.70
C ILE A 171 9.70 -0.07 -19.44
N THR A 172 10.12 -0.67 -18.33
CA THR A 172 11.52 -0.85 -17.97
C THR A 172 11.85 -2.33 -18.00
N ILE A 173 12.99 -2.69 -18.60
CA ILE A 173 13.42 -4.09 -18.72
C ILE A 173 14.83 -4.21 -18.15
N GLU A 174 14.99 -5.13 -17.22
CA GLU A 174 16.27 -5.50 -16.63
C GLU A 174 16.54 -6.97 -16.88
N GLU A 175 17.78 -7.30 -17.29
CA GLU A 175 18.23 -8.67 -17.38
C GLU A 175 18.80 -9.10 -16.02
N THR A 176 18.22 -10.12 -15.41
CA THR A 176 18.66 -10.68 -14.13
C THR A 176 18.58 -12.20 -14.21
N ASP A 177 19.67 -12.90 -13.86
CA ASP A 177 19.72 -14.36 -13.79
C ASP A 177 19.29 -15.10 -15.08
N GLY A 178 19.58 -14.51 -16.25
CA GLY A 178 19.24 -15.11 -17.56
C GLY A 178 17.79 -14.98 -17.98
N VAL A 179 17.01 -14.16 -17.29
CA VAL A 179 15.63 -13.79 -17.64
C VAL A 179 15.50 -12.28 -17.75
N GLY A 180 14.54 -11.82 -18.55
CA GLY A 180 14.13 -10.41 -18.60
C GLY A 180 13.06 -10.13 -17.56
N ARG A 181 13.35 -9.26 -16.59
CA ARG A 181 12.35 -8.72 -15.67
C ARG A 181 11.81 -7.43 -16.25
N ILE A 182 10.52 -7.42 -16.51
CA ILE A 182 9.81 -6.24 -17.04
C ILE A 182 9.03 -5.59 -15.91
N GLU A 183 9.20 -4.28 -15.76
CA GLU A 183 8.35 -3.43 -14.95
C GLU A 183 7.53 -2.53 -15.87
N ILE A 184 6.21 -2.56 -15.71
CA ILE A 184 5.24 -1.80 -16.48
C ILE A 184 4.56 -0.83 -15.55
N ALA A 185 4.83 0.47 -15.71
CA ALA A 185 4.22 1.53 -14.94
C ALA A 185 3.21 2.31 -15.81
N GLY A 186 2.01 2.52 -15.31
CA GLY A 186 0.94 3.23 -16.03
C GLY A 186 0.10 4.10 -15.11
N THR A 187 -0.50 5.14 -15.69
CA THR A 187 -1.36 6.10 -14.97
C THR A 187 -2.72 5.52 -14.59
N ASN A 188 -3.12 4.40 -15.19
CA ASN A 188 -4.38 3.71 -14.94
C ASN A 188 -4.30 2.24 -15.36
N LYS A 189 -5.32 1.47 -15.01
CA LYS A 189 -5.38 0.03 -15.30
C LYS A 189 -5.35 -0.28 -16.79
N LYS A 190 -6.02 0.53 -17.62
CA LYS A 190 -6.12 0.28 -19.05
C LYS A 190 -4.75 0.31 -19.76
N CYS A 191 -3.89 1.29 -19.40
CA CYS A 191 -2.54 1.37 -19.96
C CYS A 191 -1.73 0.09 -19.66
N ILE A 192 -1.86 -0.43 -18.44
CA ILE A 192 -1.17 -1.66 -18.02
C ILE A 192 -1.70 -2.88 -18.77
N ASP A 193 -3.03 -3.03 -18.83
CA ASP A 193 -3.68 -4.18 -19.49
C ASP A 193 -3.33 -4.22 -20.98
N ASP A 194 -3.31 -3.06 -21.64
CA ASP A 194 -2.93 -2.95 -23.06
C ASP A 194 -1.45 -3.30 -23.28
N ALA A 195 -0.54 -2.78 -22.43
CA ALA A 195 0.89 -3.10 -22.50
C ALA A 195 1.15 -4.59 -22.23
N MET A 196 0.53 -5.14 -21.18
CA MET A 196 0.65 -6.57 -20.86
C MET A 196 0.13 -7.47 -21.99
N ARG A 197 -0.97 -7.08 -22.64
CA ARG A 197 -1.55 -7.80 -23.78
C ARG A 197 -0.57 -7.86 -24.96
N ILE A 198 0.07 -6.75 -25.28
CA ILE A 198 1.06 -6.67 -26.37
C ILE A 198 2.28 -7.52 -26.02
N ILE A 199 2.83 -7.37 -24.80
CA ILE A 199 4.02 -8.12 -24.37
C ILE A 199 3.74 -9.63 -24.38
N LYS A 200 2.60 -10.07 -23.81
CA LYS A 200 2.19 -11.47 -23.84
C LYS A 200 2.07 -12.02 -25.26
N GLY A 201 1.55 -11.21 -26.19
CA GLY A 201 1.49 -11.58 -27.60
C GLY A 201 2.85 -11.78 -28.24
N ILE A 202 3.83 -10.91 -27.93
CA ILE A 202 5.21 -11.03 -28.44
C ILE A 202 5.91 -12.30 -27.90
N VAL A 203 5.71 -12.57 -26.60
CA VAL A 203 6.35 -13.70 -25.92
C VAL A 203 5.65 -15.03 -26.18
N ALA A 204 4.37 -14.99 -26.60
CA ALA A 204 3.61 -16.21 -26.86
C ALA A 204 4.29 -17.07 -27.94
N VAL A 205 4.53 -18.34 -27.63
CA VAL A 205 5.02 -19.34 -28.58
C VAL A 205 3.80 -20.16 -29.04
N PRO A 206 3.55 -20.28 -30.36
CA PRO A 206 2.44 -21.07 -30.84
C PRO A 206 2.62 -22.56 -30.51
N GLU A 207 1.56 -23.18 -30.00
CA GLU A 207 1.55 -24.61 -29.69
C GLU A 207 0.77 -25.38 -30.76
N VAL A 208 1.27 -26.55 -31.14
CA VAL A 208 0.62 -27.42 -32.13
C VAL A 208 -0.67 -27.98 -31.54
N GLY A 209 -1.76 -27.71 -32.23
CA GLY A 209 -3.11 -28.16 -31.83
C GLY A 209 -3.97 -27.09 -31.17
N GLU A 210 -3.41 -25.92 -30.84
CA GLU A 210 -4.19 -24.77 -30.38
C GLU A 210 -4.89 -24.03 -31.54
N VAL A 211 -6.03 -23.40 -31.22
CA VAL A 211 -6.81 -22.60 -32.16
C VAL A 211 -6.63 -21.12 -31.85
N TYR A 212 -6.15 -20.37 -32.82
CA TYR A 212 -5.94 -18.92 -32.71
C TYR A 212 -6.91 -18.14 -33.58
N VAL A 213 -7.39 -17.03 -33.09
CA VAL A 213 -8.17 -16.05 -33.88
C VAL A 213 -7.19 -15.05 -34.47
N GLY A 214 -6.95 -15.15 -35.76
CA GLY A 214 -5.99 -14.33 -36.49
C GLY A 214 -6.62 -13.29 -37.39
N LYS A 215 -5.84 -12.27 -37.78
CA LYS A 215 -6.19 -11.24 -38.74
C LYS A 215 -5.58 -11.58 -40.09
N VAL A 216 -6.39 -11.64 -41.15
CA VAL A 216 -5.90 -11.83 -42.50
C VAL A 216 -5.07 -10.61 -42.91
N ARG A 217 -3.79 -10.83 -43.23
CA ARG A 217 -2.85 -9.82 -43.67
C ARG A 217 -2.82 -9.69 -45.19
N SER A 218 -2.78 -10.83 -45.89
CA SER A 218 -2.81 -10.87 -47.36
C SER A 218 -3.39 -12.17 -47.89
N VAL A 219 -3.99 -12.10 -49.09
CA VAL A 219 -4.52 -13.26 -49.81
C VAL A 219 -3.68 -13.43 -51.07
N MET A 220 -3.06 -14.57 -51.23
CA MET A 220 -2.23 -14.94 -52.37
C MET A 220 -2.86 -16.14 -53.12
N PRO A 221 -2.51 -16.37 -54.39
CA PRO A 221 -3.06 -17.50 -55.16
C PRO A 221 -2.78 -18.88 -54.56
N TYR A 222 -1.78 -18.97 -53.64
CA TYR A 222 -1.33 -20.21 -53.01
C TYR A 222 -1.68 -20.31 -51.52
N GLY A 223 -2.34 -19.29 -50.95
CA GLY A 223 -2.77 -19.33 -49.53
C GLY A 223 -3.08 -17.97 -48.95
N VAL A 224 -3.50 -17.98 -47.69
CA VAL A 224 -3.87 -16.78 -46.93
C VAL A 224 -2.87 -16.60 -45.79
N PHE A 225 -2.18 -15.46 -45.76
CA PHE A 225 -1.36 -15.08 -44.63
C PHE A 225 -2.23 -14.52 -43.50
N VAL A 226 -2.16 -15.17 -42.36
CA VAL A 226 -2.93 -14.80 -41.16
C VAL A 226 -1.98 -14.47 -40.04
N GLU A 227 -2.07 -13.26 -39.51
CA GLU A 227 -1.40 -12.91 -38.28
C GLU A 227 -2.22 -13.51 -37.11
N PHE A 228 -1.73 -14.59 -36.52
CA PHE A 228 -2.40 -15.33 -35.44
C PHE A 228 -1.86 -14.97 -34.05
N LEU A 229 -0.67 -14.36 -33.98
CA LEU A 229 -0.09 -13.71 -32.80
C LEU A 229 0.60 -12.42 -33.24
N PRO A 230 0.73 -11.39 -32.37
CA PRO A 230 1.40 -10.13 -32.72
C PRO A 230 2.77 -10.36 -33.33
N GLY A 231 2.95 -9.94 -34.59
CA GLY A 231 4.18 -10.09 -35.37
C GLY A 231 4.49 -11.52 -35.81
N LYS A 232 3.54 -12.46 -35.72
CA LYS A 232 3.70 -13.86 -36.16
C LYS A 232 2.62 -14.20 -37.18
N ASP A 233 3.05 -14.37 -38.43
CA ASP A 233 2.18 -14.73 -39.54
C ASP A 233 2.31 -16.24 -39.86
N GLY A 234 1.19 -16.85 -40.21
CA GLY A 234 1.10 -18.21 -40.73
C GLY A 234 0.42 -18.25 -42.07
N LEU A 235 0.72 -19.27 -42.90
CA LEU A 235 0.14 -19.55 -44.18
C LEU A 235 -0.91 -20.65 -44.03
#